data_0a7f710cd6bd4451787a8609541d2919
#
_entry.id   0a7f710cd6bd4451787a8609541d2919
#
_cell.length_a   1.000
_cell.length_b   1.000
_cell.length_c   1.000
_cell.angle_alpha   90.00
_cell.angle_beta   90.00
_cell.angle_gamma   90.00
#
_symmetry.space_group_name_H-M   'P 1'
#
loop_
_entity.id
_entity.type
_entity.pdbx_description
1 polymer ?
#
loop_
_entity_poly.entity_id
_entity_poly.type
_entity_poly.pdbx_seq_one_letter_code
_entity_poly.pdbx_strand_id
1 'polypeptide(L)'
;MDIRSNLNNKQGLYDPANEHDACGVGLVVNVHGGKSHGIVESALKILENMRHRGAEGADNKTGDGAGILLQIPHEFILLQGIPVPEKGKYGTGLVFFPKDEKQHSAILSIMIEEIEKEGLTLMHLRKEIGRAHV
;
A
#
# COMPACT_ATOMS: atom_id res chain seq x y z
N MET A 1 -20.62 -1.31 24.35
CA MET A 1 -21.45 -2.20 23.52
C MET A 1 -20.59 -2.48 22.28
N ASP A 2 -20.06 -3.68 22.19
CA ASP A 2 -19.06 -4.00 21.17
C ASP A 2 -19.78 -4.28 19.83
N ILE A 3 -19.66 -3.36 18.90
CA ILE A 3 -20.30 -3.43 17.56
C ILE A 3 -19.78 -4.64 16.77
N ARG A 4 -18.59 -5.14 17.08
CA ARG A 4 -17.97 -6.28 16.39
C ARG A 4 -18.60 -7.63 16.76
N SER A 5 -19.24 -7.75 17.91
CA SER A 5 -19.88 -9.01 18.35
C SER A 5 -21.16 -9.36 17.58
N ASN A 6 -21.77 -8.39 16.89
CA ASN A 6 -23.01 -8.60 16.13
C ASN A 6 -22.81 -8.98 14.67
N LEU A 7 -21.60 -8.79 14.12
CA LEU A 7 -21.29 -9.09 12.71
C LEU A 7 -21.16 -10.59 12.41
N ASN A 8 -20.99 -11.42 13.43
CA ASN A 8 -20.79 -12.87 13.27
C ASN A 8 -22.06 -13.70 13.46
N ASN A 9 -23.23 -13.09 13.60
CA ASN A 9 -24.48 -13.83 13.81
C ASN A 9 -25.25 -13.95 12.49
N LYS A 10 -25.73 -15.17 12.21
CA LYS A 10 -26.69 -15.42 11.14
C LYS A 10 -27.93 -14.58 11.36
N GLN A 11 -28.35 -13.83 10.32
CA GLN A 11 -29.54 -13.01 10.40
C GLN A 11 -30.33 -13.10 9.08
N GLY A 12 -31.52 -13.67 9.13
CA GLY A 12 -32.34 -13.90 7.94
C GLY A 12 -31.63 -14.81 6.92
N LEU A 13 -31.43 -14.34 5.71
CA LEU A 13 -30.72 -15.05 4.64
C LEU A 13 -29.19 -14.85 4.70
N TYR A 14 -28.71 -13.95 5.57
CA TYR A 14 -27.30 -13.69 5.73
C TYR A 14 -26.64 -14.77 6.59
N ASP A 15 -25.61 -15.41 6.07
CA ASP A 15 -24.76 -16.36 6.78
C ASP A 15 -23.30 -15.92 6.62
N PRO A 16 -22.62 -15.50 7.72
CA PRO A 16 -21.25 -15.05 7.67
C PRO A 16 -20.27 -16.12 7.18
N ALA A 17 -20.64 -17.41 7.22
CA ALA A 17 -19.83 -18.49 6.66
C ALA A 17 -19.75 -18.45 5.13
N ASN A 18 -20.69 -17.74 4.48
CA ASN A 18 -20.71 -17.54 3.03
C ASN A 18 -20.07 -16.21 2.60
N GLU A 19 -19.55 -15.44 3.55
CA GLU A 19 -18.87 -14.18 3.25
C GLU A 19 -17.50 -14.48 2.67
N HIS A 20 -17.24 -13.97 1.48
CA HIS A 20 -15.97 -14.11 0.80
C HIS A 20 -15.47 -12.72 0.40
N ASP A 21 -14.20 -12.45 0.70
CA ASP A 21 -13.54 -11.23 0.24
C ASP A 21 -13.52 -11.20 -1.30
N ALA A 22 -13.98 -10.10 -1.86
CA ALA A 22 -13.95 -9.88 -3.30
C ALA A 22 -12.67 -9.12 -3.68
N CYS A 23 -11.64 -9.86 -4.09
CA CYS A 23 -10.41 -9.27 -4.59
C CYS A 23 -10.35 -9.34 -6.12
N GLY A 24 -9.84 -8.26 -6.74
CA GLY A 24 -9.44 -8.24 -8.13
C GLY A 24 -7.92 -8.12 -8.25
N VAL A 25 -7.30 -8.98 -9.01
CA VAL A 25 -5.86 -8.95 -9.26
C VAL A 25 -5.60 -8.91 -10.76
N GLY A 26 -4.67 -8.06 -11.19
CA GLY A 26 -4.22 -7.99 -12.58
C GLY A 26 -2.71 -7.90 -12.66
N LEU A 27 -2.14 -8.30 -13.77
CA LEU A 27 -0.71 -8.30 -14.03
C LEU A 27 -0.40 -7.71 -15.40
N VAL A 28 0.59 -6.84 -15.44
CA VAL A 28 1.21 -6.35 -16.68
C VAL A 28 2.71 -6.59 -16.62
N VAL A 29 3.26 -7.24 -17.63
CA VAL A 29 4.68 -7.53 -17.69
C VAL A 29 5.21 -7.38 -19.12
N ASN A 30 6.41 -6.83 -19.25
CA ASN A 30 7.16 -6.89 -20.51
C ASN A 30 8.03 -8.16 -20.51
N VAL A 31 7.71 -9.11 -21.37
CA VAL A 31 8.42 -10.41 -21.44
C VAL A 31 9.91 -10.29 -21.79
N HIS A 32 10.33 -9.18 -22.40
CA HIS A 32 11.72 -8.89 -22.71
C HIS A 32 12.43 -8.07 -21.61
N GLY A 33 11.77 -7.83 -20.48
CA GLY A 33 12.32 -7.08 -19.34
C GLY A 33 12.50 -5.58 -19.59
N GLY A 34 11.97 -5.05 -20.69
CA GLY A 34 12.02 -3.62 -21.00
C GLY A 34 11.19 -2.81 -19.98
N LYS A 35 11.79 -1.75 -19.46
CA LYS A 35 11.14 -0.82 -18.54
C LYS A 35 10.44 0.28 -19.33
N SER A 36 9.20 0.60 -19.00
CA SER A 36 8.51 1.75 -19.57
C SER A 36 7.44 2.29 -18.63
N HIS A 37 7.17 3.58 -18.72
CA HIS A 37 6.07 4.21 -17.99
C HIS A 37 4.70 3.65 -18.42
N GLY A 38 4.56 3.24 -19.67
CA GLY A 38 3.33 2.62 -20.19
C GLY A 38 2.91 1.35 -19.45
N ILE A 39 3.86 0.61 -18.83
CA ILE A 39 3.53 -0.53 -17.94
C ILE A 39 2.82 -0.03 -16.68
N VAL A 40 3.27 1.08 -16.10
CA VAL A 40 2.64 1.68 -14.91
C VAL A 40 1.24 2.20 -15.26
N GLU A 41 1.09 2.90 -16.38
CA GLU A 41 -0.22 3.37 -16.87
C GLU A 41 -1.18 2.21 -17.12
N SER A 42 -0.69 1.13 -17.72
CA SER A 42 -1.50 -0.08 -17.93
C SER A 42 -1.92 -0.73 -16.62
N ALA A 43 -1.05 -0.76 -15.61
CA ALA A 43 -1.38 -1.28 -14.28
C ALA A 43 -2.46 -0.42 -13.59
N LEU A 44 -2.35 0.91 -13.67
CA LEU A 44 -3.38 1.83 -13.18
C LEU A 44 -4.71 1.63 -13.92
N LYS A 45 -4.66 1.42 -15.23
CA LYS A 45 -5.85 1.14 -16.03
C LYS A 45 -6.55 -0.17 -15.64
N ILE A 46 -5.79 -1.19 -15.23
CA ILE A 46 -6.37 -2.41 -14.67
C ILE A 46 -7.17 -2.10 -13.40
N LEU A 47 -6.65 -1.28 -12.49
CA LEU A 47 -7.39 -0.88 -11.28
C LEU A 47 -8.71 -0.18 -11.62
N GLU A 48 -8.68 0.78 -12.55
CA GLU A 48 -9.90 1.45 -13.03
C GLU A 48 -10.93 0.45 -13.59
N ASN A 49 -10.48 -0.50 -14.40
CA ASN A 49 -11.34 -1.50 -15.00
C ASN A 49 -11.92 -2.50 -13.99
N MET A 50 -11.30 -2.63 -12.81
CA MET A 50 -11.75 -3.52 -11.73
C MET A 50 -12.69 -2.84 -10.72
N ARG A 51 -13.03 -1.57 -10.86
CA ARG A 51 -13.92 -0.84 -9.92
C ARG A 51 -15.23 -1.58 -9.63
N HIS A 52 -15.80 -2.23 -10.65
CA HIS A 52 -17.04 -3.00 -10.55
C HIS A 52 -16.92 -4.31 -9.75
N ARG A 53 -15.72 -4.65 -9.26
CA ARG A 53 -15.45 -5.88 -8.50
C ARG A 53 -15.29 -5.66 -7.00
N GLY A 54 -15.95 -4.67 -6.44
CA GLY A 54 -15.99 -4.42 -5.00
C GLY A 54 -15.00 -3.39 -4.48
N ALA A 55 -14.28 -2.69 -5.37
CA ALA A 55 -13.35 -1.64 -4.95
C ALA A 55 -14.05 -0.38 -4.40
N GLU A 56 -15.35 -0.23 -4.60
CA GLU A 56 -16.16 0.90 -4.11
C GLU A 56 -17.38 0.40 -3.36
N GLY A 57 -17.67 1.05 -2.23
CA GLY A 57 -18.91 0.84 -1.48
C GLY A 57 -20.12 1.38 -2.24
N ALA A 58 -21.31 1.01 -1.79
CA ALA A 58 -22.58 1.45 -2.37
C ALA A 58 -22.77 2.98 -2.36
N ASP A 59 -22.03 3.70 -1.54
CA ASP A 59 -22.01 5.17 -1.43
C ASP A 59 -21.07 5.85 -2.43
N ASN A 60 -20.31 5.10 -3.25
CA ASN A 60 -19.27 5.55 -4.18
C ASN A 60 -18.18 6.43 -3.51
N LYS A 61 -18.02 6.34 -2.20
CA LYS A 61 -17.06 7.14 -1.41
C LYS A 61 -16.16 6.27 -0.56
N THR A 62 -16.64 5.14 -0.15
CA THR A 62 -15.88 4.16 0.64
C THR A 62 -15.46 3.00 -0.25
N GLY A 63 -14.38 2.32 0.11
CA GLY A 63 -13.86 1.17 -0.63
C GLY A 63 -12.77 0.47 0.16
N ASP A 64 -12.48 -0.77 -0.25
CA ASP A 64 -11.46 -1.61 0.40
C ASP A 64 -10.02 -1.21 0.05
N GLY A 65 -9.88 -0.22 -0.83
CA GLY A 65 -8.61 0.26 -1.31
C GLY A 65 -8.14 -0.43 -2.58
N ALA A 66 -7.19 0.21 -3.25
CA ALA A 66 -6.57 -0.29 -4.45
C ALA A 66 -5.08 0.10 -4.47
N GLY A 67 -4.25 -0.69 -5.10
CA GLY A 67 -2.84 -0.41 -5.18
C GLY A 67 -2.14 -1.16 -6.30
N ILE A 68 -0.97 -0.72 -6.66
CA ILE A 68 -0.08 -1.40 -7.60
C ILE A 68 1.23 -1.75 -6.91
N LEU A 69 1.76 -2.91 -7.24
CA LEU A 69 3.11 -3.32 -6.87
C LEU A 69 4.00 -3.22 -8.11
N LEU A 70 5.09 -2.51 -7.99
CA LEU A 70 6.05 -2.36 -9.08
C LEU A 70 7.49 -2.52 -8.58
N GLN A 71 8.42 -2.75 -9.49
CA GLN A 71 9.83 -2.73 -9.15
C GLN A 71 10.26 -1.34 -8.68
N ILE A 72 11.17 -1.28 -7.71
CA ILE A 72 11.73 -0.02 -7.22
C ILE A 72 12.29 0.77 -8.41
N PRO A 73 11.78 1.99 -8.68
CA PRO A 73 12.23 2.81 -9.80
C PRO A 73 13.55 3.52 -9.47
N HIS A 74 14.65 2.78 -9.50
CA HIS A 74 15.96 3.21 -9.03
C HIS A 74 16.41 4.55 -9.62
N GLU A 75 16.32 4.70 -10.93
CA GLU A 75 16.70 5.93 -11.63
C GLU A 75 15.87 7.13 -11.19
N PHE A 76 14.56 6.92 -10.95
CA PHE A 76 13.67 7.96 -10.42
C PHE A 76 14.09 8.40 -9.02
N ILE A 77 14.45 7.46 -8.15
CA ILE A 77 14.89 7.77 -6.78
C ILE A 77 16.19 8.60 -6.81
N LEU A 78 17.14 8.24 -7.67
CA LEU A 78 18.36 9.03 -7.87
C LEU A 78 18.08 10.44 -8.40
N LEU A 79 17.14 10.60 -9.35
CA LEU A 79 16.70 11.90 -9.85
C LEU A 79 16.05 12.78 -8.77
N GLN A 80 15.47 12.19 -7.74
CA GLN A 80 14.95 12.90 -6.57
C GLN A 80 16.05 13.33 -5.58
N GLY A 81 17.32 13.06 -5.89
CA GLY A 81 18.45 13.39 -5.02
C GLY A 81 18.55 12.52 -3.77
N ILE A 82 17.88 11.38 -3.73
CA ILE A 82 17.93 10.45 -2.60
C ILE A 82 19.16 9.55 -2.77
N PRO A 83 20.13 9.59 -1.83
CA PRO A 83 21.29 8.73 -1.89
C PRO A 83 20.89 7.28 -1.58
N VAL A 84 20.98 6.41 -2.57
CA VAL A 84 20.70 4.98 -2.41
C VAL A 84 21.86 4.15 -2.96
N PRO A 85 22.14 2.95 -2.41
CA PRO A 85 23.11 2.03 -2.93
C PRO A 85 22.76 1.52 -4.34
N GLU A 86 23.55 0.61 -4.82
CA GLU A 86 23.29 -0.08 -6.09
C GLU A 86 21.91 -0.72 -6.12
N LYS A 87 21.35 -0.80 -7.30
CA LYS A 87 20.06 -1.43 -7.55
C LYS A 87 19.99 -2.86 -6.95
N GLY A 88 18.95 -3.13 -6.21
CA GLY A 88 18.73 -4.41 -5.55
C GLY A 88 19.41 -4.55 -4.18
N LYS A 89 20.11 -3.51 -3.69
CA LYS A 89 20.74 -3.50 -2.37
C LYS A 89 19.97 -2.70 -1.31
N TYR A 90 18.76 -2.29 -1.62
CA TYR A 90 17.90 -1.54 -0.69
C TYR A 90 16.43 -1.84 -0.92
N GLY A 91 15.61 -1.56 0.06
CA GLY A 91 14.16 -1.60 0.01
C GLY A 91 13.56 -0.21 0.20
N THR A 92 12.32 -0.05 -0.17
CA THR A 92 11.52 1.16 0.07
C THR A 92 10.18 0.77 0.66
N GLY A 93 9.60 1.65 1.45
CA GLY A 93 8.27 1.43 2.03
C GLY A 93 7.61 2.73 2.40
N LEU A 94 6.29 2.68 2.62
CA LEU A 94 5.51 3.77 3.17
C LEU A 94 5.13 3.44 4.61
N VAL A 95 5.32 4.40 5.50
CA VAL A 95 4.94 4.27 6.90
C VAL A 95 4.01 5.42 7.26
N PHE A 96 2.88 5.08 7.87
CA PHE A 96 1.91 6.06 8.32
C PHE A 96 2.09 6.32 9.81
N PHE A 97 2.47 7.54 10.14
CA PHE A 97 2.67 7.96 11.52
C PHE A 97 1.46 8.73 12.06
N PRO A 98 1.22 8.67 13.38
CA PRO A 98 0.26 9.57 14.03
C PRO A 98 0.62 11.03 13.81
N LYS A 99 -0.39 11.90 13.86
CA LYS A 99 -0.20 13.36 13.75
C LYS A 99 0.44 13.98 14.99
N ASP A 100 0.30 13.31 16.15
CA ASP A 100 0.90 13.74 17.41
C ASP A 100 2.41 13.56 17.36
N GLU A 101 3.18 14.63 17.58
CA GLU A 101 4.63 14.63 17.44
C GLU A 101 5.35 13.72 18.45
N LYS A 102 4.80 13.56 19.67
CA LYS A 102 5.39 12.68 20.67
C LYS A 102 5.25 11.22 20.29
N GLN A 103 4.04 10.85 19.83
CA GLN A 103 3.79 9.50 19.35
C GLN A 103 4.57 9.21 18.06
N HIS A 104 4.65 10.18 17.14
CA HIS A 104 5.45 10.07 15.93
C HIS A 104 6.91 9.77 16.27
N SER A 105 7.52 10.55 17.15
CA SER A 105 8.93 10.36 17.55
C SER A 105 9.17 9.03 18.25
N ALA A 106 8.26 8.61 19.11
CA ALA A 106 8.36 7.32 19.80
C ALA A 106 8.28 6.14 18.81
N ILE A 107 7.33 6.18 17.88
CA ILE A 107 7.16 5.12 16.86
C ILE A 107 8.36 5.10 15.91
N LEU A 108 8.85 6.27 15.49
CA LEU A 108 10.05 6.36 14.67
C LEU A 108 11.28 5.73 15.34
N SER A 109 11.47 5.98 16.63
CA SER A 109 12.56 5.38 17.39
C SER A 109 12.46 3.86 17.45
N ILE A 110 11.25 3.33 17.71
CA ILE A 110 11.00 1.89 17.71
C ILE A 110 11.27 1.29 16.33
N MET A 111 10.81 1.95 15.26
CA MET A 111 11.02 1.49 13.90
C MET A 111 12.52 1.41 13.56
N ILE A 112 13.31 2.41 13.94
CA ILE A 112 14.76 2.41 13.71
C ILE A 112 15.42 1.26 14.47
N GLU A 113 15.06 1.09 15.73
CA GLU A 113 15.59 0.01 16.58
C GLU A 113 15.31 -1.37 15.98
N GLU A 114 14.08 -1.62 15.51
CA GLU A 114 13.71 -2.90 14.89
C GLU A 114 14.44 -3.11 13.54
N ILE A 115 14.60 -2.07 12.73
CA ILE A 115 15.40 -2.14 11.49
C ILE A 115 16.84 -2.54 11.78
N GLU A 116 17.45 -1.95 12.81
CA GLU A 116 18.83 -2.24 13.22
C GLU A 116 18.99 -3.66 13.80
N LYS A 117 18.00 -4.15 14.56
CA LYS A 117 17.97 -5.54 15.05
C LYS A 117 17.98 -6.56 13.92
N GLU A 118 17.34 -6.25 12.81
CA GLU A 118 17.34 -7.09 11.61
C GLU A 118 18.62 -6.93 10.76
N GLY A 119 19.61 -6.20 11.25
CA GLY A 119 20.89 -5.98 10.56
C GLY A 119 20.79 -5.04 9.36
N LEU A 120 19.74 -4.23 9.31
CA LEU A 120 19.50 -3.25 8.26
C LEU A 120 19.81 -1.83 8.78
N THR A 121 19.90 -0.89 7.86
CA THR A 121 20.14 0.52 8.21
C THR A 121 19.11 1.40 7.52
N LEU A 122 18.46 2.29 8.27
CA LEU A 122 17.61 3.32 7.70
C LEU A 122 18.47 4.37 6.98
N MET A 123 18.41 4.40 5.66
CA MET A 123 19.23 5.29 4.85
C MET A 123 18.62 6.68 4.66
N HIS A 124 17.33 6.74 4.45
CA HIS A 124 16.64 7.99 4.16
C HIS A 124 15.18 7.92 4.58
N LEU A 125 14.70 9.00 5.17
CA LEU A 125 13.29 9.18 5.50
C LEU A 125 12.78 10.47 4.83
N ARG A 126 11.78 10.35 3.98
CA ARG A 126 11.14 11.48 3.32
C ARG A 126 9.71 11.64 3.81
N LYS A 127 9.38 12.83 4.27
CA LYS A 127 8.01 13.15 4.64
C LYS A 127 7.20 13.37 3.34
N GLU A 128 6.22 12.52 3.14
CA GLU A 128 5.25 12.68 2.07
C GLU A 128 3.98 13.33 2.61
N ILE A 129 3.45 14.29 1.86
CA ILE A 129 2.14 14.86 2.14
C ILE A 129 1.14 14.01 1.35
N GLY A 130 0.78 12.85 1.93
CA GLY A 130 -0.31 12.04 1.39
C GLY A 130 -1.63 12.78 1.55
N ARG A 131 -2.41 12.93 0.49
CA ARG A 131 -3.83 13.24 0.62
C ARG A 131 -4.53 11.94 1.04
N ALA A 132 -4.72 11.75 2.34
CA ALA A 132 -5.77 10.86 2.78
C ALA A 132 -7.08 11.51 2.38
N HIS A 133 -7.77 10.99 1.38
CA HIS A 133 -9.16 11.31 1.17
C HIS A 133 -9.94 10.67 2.32
N VAL A 134 -10.38 11.51 3.25
CA VAL A 134 -11.38 11.17 4.25
C VAL A 134 -12.75 11.35 3.60
#